data_89c62351f80b7c070e0195d1b83a9ff5
#
_entry.id   89c62351f80b7c070e0195d1b83a9ff5
#
_cell.length_a   1.000
_cell.length_b   1.000
_cell.length_c   1.000
_cell.angle_alpha   90.00
_cell.angle_beta   90.00
_cell.angle_gamma   90.00
#
_symmetry.space_group_name_H-M   'P 1'
#
loop_
_entity.id
_entity.type
_entity.pdbx_description
1 polymer ?
#
loop_
_entity_poly.entity_id
_entity_poly.type
_entity_poly.pdbx_seq_one_letter_code
_entity_poly.pdbx_strand_id
1 'polypeptide(L)' 'MTREDYMCQKLGSLSNFDKLLVEKMVEQLGEWATIEEVAKYFKRHKNTIYDKVEGEEVLNRRIGNKILIYTRSLIFLME' A
#
# COMPACT_ATOMS: atom_id res chain seq x y z
N MET A 1 -12.92 1.27 -16.61
CA MET A 1 -12.21 0.69 -15.45
C MET A 1 -11.49 1.79 -14.69
N THR A 2 -11.70 1.86 -13.39
CA THR A 2 -11.00 2.84 -12.56
C THR A 2 -9.59 2.35 -12.24
N ARG A 3 -8.75 3.26 -11.74
CA ARG A 3 -7.42 2.89 -11.29
C ARG A 3 -7.48 1.85 -10.15
N GLU A 4 -8.44 2.03 -9.24
CA GLU A 4 -8.63 1.06 -8.16
C GLU A 4 -8.99 -0.33 -8.68
N ASP A 5 -9.87 -0.40 -9.67
CA ASP A 5 -10.24 -1.68 -10.29
C ASP A 5 -9.02 -2.35 -10.91
N TYR A 6 -8.20 -1.57 -11.63
CA TYR A 6 -6.97 -2.07 -12.24
C TYR A 6 -6.03 -2.64 -11.19
N MET A 7 -5.82 -1.88 -10.09
CA MET A 7 -4.94 -2.33 -9.02
C MET A 7 -5.47 -3.59 -8.33
N CYS A 8 -6.79 -3.67 -8.11
CA CYS A 8 -7.38 -4.87 -7.53
C CYS A 8 -7.16 -6.10 -8.42
N GLN A 9 -7.29 -5.93 -9.73
CA GLN A 9 -7.02 -7.02 -10.67
C GLN A 9 -5.58 -7.47 -10.61
N LYS A 10 -4.64 -6.53 -10.53
CA LYS A 10 -3.22 -6.84 -10.42
C LYS A 10 -2.90 -7.60 -9.14
N LEU A 11 -3.56 -7.24 -8.03
CA LEU A 11 -3.37 -7.96 -6.77
C LEU A 11 -3.80 -9.41 -6.87
N GLY A 12 -4.76 -9.73 -7.74
CA GLY A 12 -5.20 -11.10 -7.95
C GLY A 12 -4.26 -11.94 -8.82
N SER A 13 -3.26 -11.34 -9.44
CA SER A 13 -2.36 -12.02 -10.38
C SER A 13 -0.87 -11.80 -10.07
N LEU A 14 -0.55 -11.62 -8.78
CA LEU A 14 0.83 -11.43 -8.35
C LEU A 14 1.66 -12.70 -8.54
N SER A 15 2.96 -12.54 -8.78
CA SER A 15 3.89 -13.64 -8.77
C SER A 15 3.98 -14.26 -7.37
N ASN A 16 4.55 -15.46 -7.28
CA ASN A 16 4.70 -16.12 -5.97
C ASN A 16 5.56 -15.28 -5.01
N PHE A 17 6.60 -14.67 -5.52
CA PHE A 17 7.46 -13.82 -4.69
C PHE A 17 6.70 -12.58 -4.19
N ASP A 18 5.94 -11.94 -5.07
CA ASP A 18 5.15 -10.77 -4.69
C ASP A 18 4.08 -11.13 -3.67
N LYS A 19 3.45 -12.31 -3.81
CA LYS A 19 2.49 -12.79 -2.82
C LYS A 19 3.14 -12.95 -1.45
N LEU A 20 4.37 -13.47 -1.41
CA LEU A 20 5.11 -13.63 -0.17
C LEU A 20 5.41 -12.28 0.46
N LEU A 21 5.82 -11.29 -0.34
CA LEU A 21 6.08 -9.94 0.15
C LEU A 21 4.81 -9.32 0.74
N VAL A 22 3.67 -9.50 0.08
CA VAL A 22 2.39 -8.99 0.57
C VAL A 22 2.04 -9.64 1.91
N GLU A 23 2.21 -10.96 2.03
CA GLU A 23 1.94 -11.65 3.29
C GLU A 23 2.79 -11.09 4.42
N LYS A 24 4.06 -10.85 4.17
CA LYS A 24 4.97 -10.29 5.17
C LYS A 24 4.55 -8.88 5.58
N MET A 25 4.15 -8.06 4.64
CA MET A 25 3.69 -6.71 4.95
C MET A 25 2.42 -6.75 5.81
N VAL A 26 1.48 -7.63 5.48
CA VAL A 26 0.24 -7.77 6.25
C VAL A 26 0.53 -8.28 7.66
N GLU A 27 1.47 -9.20 7.83
CA GLU A 27 1.87 -9.66 9.16
C GLU A 27 2.38 -8.51 10.03
N GLN A 28 3.14 -7.59 9.46
CA GLN A 28 3.78 -6.51 10.21
C GLN A 28 2.86 -5.30 10.38
N LEU A 29 2.07 -4.97 9.37
CA LEU A 29 1.29 -3.74 9.34
C LEU A 29 -0.20 -3.94 9.55
N GLY A 30 -0.69 -5.17 9.42
CA GLY A 30 -2.12 -5.45 9.43
C GLY A 30 -2.73 -5.16 8.06
N GLU A 31 -4.04 -5.31 7.98
CA GLU A 31 -4.79 -5.12 6.72
C GLU A 31 -4.71 -3.67 6.24
N TRP A 32 -4.74 -2.72 7.17
CA TRP A 32 -4.65 -1.30 6.90
C TRP A 32 -3.52 -0.69 7.71
N ALA A 33 -2.83 0.26 7.12
CA ALA A 33 -1.69 0.89 7.76
C ALA A 33 -1.77 2.42 7.63
N THR A 34 -1.22 3.11 8.62
CA THR A 34 -1.11 4.57 8.55
C THR A 34 0.11 4.96 7.73
N ILE A 35 0.17 6.24 7.34
CA ILE A 35 1.32 6.75 6.60
C ILE A 35 2.61 6.59 7.42
N GLU A 36 2.54 6.87 8.71
CA GLU A 36 3.70 6.76 9.60
C GLU A 36 4.20 5.31 9.69
N GLU A 37 3.27 4.37 9.80
CA GLU A 37 3.62 2.95 9.85
C GLU A 37 4.29 2.48 8.57
N VAL A 38 3.77 2.90 7.42
CA VAL A 38 4.32 2.54 6.12
C VAL A 38 5.71 3.16 5.95
N ALA A 39 5.86 4.43 6.32
CA ALA A 39 7.15 5.12 6.23
C ALA A 39 8.20 4.40 7.06
N LYS A 40 7.84 3.99 8.28
CA LYS A 40 8.75 3.27 9.16
C LYS A 40 9.11 1.90 8.58
N TYR A 41 8.13 1.19 8.05
CA TYR A 41 8.36 -0.15 7.48
C TYR A 41 9.35 -0.10 6.33
N PHE A 42 9.19 0.87 5.42
CA PHE A 42 10.07 1.01 4.26
C PHE A 42 11.30 1.88 4.54
N LYS A 43 11.43 2.40 5.76
CA LYS A 43 12.54 3.28 6.16
C LYS A 43 12.65 4.49 5.23
N ARG A 44 11.50 5.11 4.95
CA ARG A 44 11.39 6.30 4.12
C ARG A 44 10.76 7.43 4.90
N HIS A 45 10.96 8.66 4.43
CA HIS A 45 10.33 9.81 5.06
C HIS A 45 8.81 9.78 4.77
N LYS A 46 8.02 10.21 5.75
CA LYS A 46 6.55 10.21 5.60
C LYS A 46 6.08 11.04 4.40
N ASN A 47 6.80 12.11 4.06
CA ASN A 47 6.45 12.93 2.89
C ASN A 47 6.53 12.14 1.60
N THR A 48 7.48 11.20 1.50
CA THR A 48 7.59 10.31 0.34
C THR A 48 6.34 9.45 0.22
N ILE A 49 5.84 8.95 1.35
CA ILE A 49 4.64 8.13 1.35
C ILE A 49 3.40 8.97 1.03
N TYR A 50 3.32 10.20 1.54
CA TYR A 50 2.24 11.12 1.17
C TYR A 50 2.20 11.35 -0.33
N ASP A 51 3.37 11.56 -0.96
CA ASP A 51 3.45 11.76 -2.39
C ASP A 51 2.90 10.56 -3.16
N LYS A 52 3.19 9.35 -2.68
CA LYS A 52 2.69 8.12 -3.31
C LYS A 52 1.17 8.03 -3.20
N VAL A 53 0.62 8.40 -2.05
CA VAL A 53 -0.84 8.43 -1.85
C VAL A 53 -1.48 9.47 -2.77
N GLU A 54 -0.92 10.68 -2.82
CA GLU A 54 -1.44 11.75 -3.67
C GLU A 54 -1.38 11.37 -5.15
N GLY A 55 -0.36 10.62 -5.55
CA GLY A 55 -0.22 10.13 -6.92
C GLY A 55 -1.06 8.91 -7.22
N GLU A 56 -1.88 8.47 -6.28
CA GLU A 56 -2.76 7.31 -6.44
C GLU A 56 -1.98 6.03 -6.80
N GLU A 57 -0.79 5.88 -6.24
CA GLU A 57 0.06 4.72 -6.50
C GLU A 57 -0.25 3.55 -5.56
N VAL A 58 -1.08 3.78 -4.55
CA VAL A 58 -1.53 2.75 -3.61
C VAL A 58 -3.03 2.94 -3.35
N LEU A 59 -3.68 1.85 -2.97
CA LEU A 59 -5.08 1.92 -2.56
C LEU A 59 -5.15 2.51 -1.15
N ASN A 60 -6.02 3.49 -0.98
CA ASN A 60 -6.14 4.18 0.30
C ASN A 60 -7.57 4.64 0.52
N ARG A 61 -7.87 4.93 1.77
CA ARG A 61 -9.16 5.53 2.15
C ARG A 61 -8.90 6.53 3.25
N ARG A 62 -9.74 7.55 3.27
CA ARG A 62 -9.66 8.58 4.31
C ARG A 62 -10.80 8.39 5.28
N ILE A 63 -10.49 8.29 6.56
CA ILE A 63 -11.48 8.18 7.63
C ILE A 63 -11.22 9.33 8.59
N GLY A 64 -12.13 10.31 8.62
CA GLY A 64 -11.91 11.54 9.37
C GLY A 64 -10.68 12.26 8.85
N ASN A 65 -9.74 12.55 9.72
CA ASN A 65 -8.49 13.23 9.35
C ASN A 65 -7.35 12.26 9.04
N LYS A 66 -7.62 10.96 9.08
CA LYS A 66 -6.57 9.97 8.88
C LYS A 66 -6.69 9.31 7.52
N ILE A 67 -5.53 9.07 6.91
CA ILE A 67 -5.42 8.31 5.67
C ILE A 67 -4.99 6.90 6.05
N LEU A 68 -5.76 5.91 5.59
CA LEU A 68 -5.41 4.51 5.78
C LEU A 68 -5.03 3.93 4.43
N ILE A 69 -3.90 3.25 4.39
CA ILE A 69 -3.39 2.62 3.17
C ILE A 69 -3.71 1.14 3.24
N TYR A 70 -4.26 0.60 2.14
CA TYR A 70 -4.51 -0.83 2.05
C TYR A 70 -3.17 -1.53 1.90
N THR A 71 -2.76 -2.25 2.94
CA THR A 71 -1.41 -2.81 3.05
C THR A 71 -1.00 -3.62 1.82
N ARG A 72 -1.91 -4.42 1.27
CA ARG A 72 -1.60 -5.27 0.11
C ARG A 72 -1.18 -4.45 -1.10
N SER A 73 -1.71 -3.23 -1.24
CA SER A 73 -1.38 -2.38 -2.39
C SER A 73 0.03 -1.79 -2.31
N LEU A 74 0.70 -1.91 -1.17
CA LEU A 74 2.07 -1.43 -1.04
C LEU A 74 3.03 -2.16 -1.98
N ILE A 75 2.64 -3.33 -2.49
CA ILE A 75 3.45 -4.06 -3.45
C ILE A 75 3.71 -3.22 -4.71
N PHE A 76 2.81 -2.30 -5.04
CA PHE A 76 2.98 -1.44 -6.21
C PHE A 76 4.09 -0.41 -6.05
N LEU A 77 4.56 -0.19 -4.82
CA LEU A 77 5.68 0.71 -4.55
C LEU A 77 7.03 0.00 -4.66
N MET A 78 7.01 -1.31 -4.79
CA MET A 78 8.22 -2.14 -4.74
C MET A 78 8.63 -2.61 -6.14
N GLU A 79 8.76 -1.68 -7.05
CA GLU A 79 9.20 -1.98 -8.42
C GLU A 79 10.67 -1.72 -8.61
#